data_23147ce88d43094a7f733050bf25f991
#
_entry.id   23147ce88d43094a7f733050bf25f991
#
_cell.length_a   1.000
_cell.length_b   1.000
_cell.length_c   1.000
_cell.angle_alpha   90.00
_cell.angle_beta   90.00
_cell.angle_gamma   90.00
#
_symmetry.space_group_name_H-M   'P 1'
#
loop_
_entity.id
_entity.type
_entity.pdbx_description
1 polymer ?
#
loop_
_entity_poly.entity_id
_entity_poly.type
_entity_poly.pdbx_seq_one_letter_code
_entity_poly.pdbx_strand_id
1 'polypeptide(L)'
;MTVRELLERKGGVVWTIAPSASVFEAIRIMAEKSIGALVVTEGSNLMGIISERDYARKVILQGRSSKQTSCREIMTGKVFYVTPERTLDECMALMTEKRIRHLPVIENGSLVGIVSIGDCIKAIVSKQEFIIEQLENYIRGG
;
A
#
# COMPACT_ATOMS: atom_id res chain seq x y z
N MET A 1 -13.60 0.54 -11.19
CA MET A 1 -12.38 -0.31 -11.23
C MET A 1 -12.26 -1.10 -9.93
N THR A 2 -11.96 -2.36 -10.04
CA THR A 2 -11.71 -3.23 -8.91
C THR A 2 -10.21 -3.27 -8.56
N VAL A 3 -9.92 -3.75 -7.36
CA VAL A 3 -8.54 -4.00 -6.92
C VAL A 3 -7.84 -4.97 -7.87
N ARG A 4 -8.54 -6.02 -8.32
CA ARG A 4 -7.97 -6.99 -9.27
C ARG A 4 -7.49 -6.31 -10.55
N GLU A 5 -8.31 -5.43 -11.12
CA GLU A 5 -7.94 -4.68 -12.32
C GLU A 5 -6.74 -3.77 -12.10
N LEU A 6 -6.69 -3.12 -10.93
CA LEU A 6 -5.54 -2.29 -10.55
C LEU A 6 -4.26 -3.11 -10.47
N LEU A 7 -4.30 -4.28 -9.80
CA LEU A 7 -3.13 -5.14 -9.67
C LEU A 7 -2.66 -5.69 -11.01
N GLU A 8 -3.57 -5.96 -11.94
CA GLU A 8 -3.21 -6.37 -13.29
C GLU A 8 -2.41 -5.29 -14.03
N ARG A 9 -2.73 -4.02 -13.77
CA ARG A 9 -2.01 -2.88 -14.38
C ARG A 9 -0.69 -2.57 -13.71
N LYS A 10 -0.67 -2.54 -12.36
CA LYS A 10 0.54 -2.16 -11.63
C LYS A 10 1.50 -3.31 -11.38
N GLY A 11 1.03 -4.55 -11.57
CA GLY A 11 1.78 -5.75 -11.23
C GLY A 11 1.51 -6.21 -9.80
N GLY A 12 1.70 -7.50 -9.56
CA GLY A 12 1.42 -8.15 -8.30
C GLY A 12 2.62 -8.28 -7.37
N VAL A 13 3.70 -7.53 -7.60
CA VAL A 13 4.89 -7.59 -6.74
C VAL A 13 4.59 -6.95 -5.40
N VAL A 14 4.75 -7.70 -4.32
CA VAL A 14 4.60 -7.20 -2.96
C VAL A 14 5.93 -7.35 -2.25
N TRP A 15 6.45 -6.24 -1.75
CA TRP A 15 7.66 -6.24 -0.96
C TRP A 15 7.29 -6.51 0.51
N THR A 16 7.93 -7.50 1.10
CA THR A 16 7.65 -7.92 2.48
C THR A 16 8.93 -7.89 3.31
N ILE A 17 8.78 -7.95 4.61
CA ILE A 17 9.89 -8.00 5.54
C ILE A 17 9.52 -8.88 6.74
N ALA A 18 10.52 -9.52 7.34
CA ALA A 18 10.31 -10.34 8.52
C ALA A 18 10.14 -9.46 9.78
N PRO A 19 9.36 -9.91 10.78
CA PRO A 19 9.18 -9.14 12.02
C PRO A 19 10.49 -8.93 12.79
N SER A 20 11.44 -9.85 12.64
CA SER A 20 12.74 -9.78 13.31
C SER A 20 13.75 -8.89 12.61
N ALA A 21 13.48 -8.47 11.40
CA ALA A 21 14.37 -7.57 10.66
C ALA A 21 14.39 -6.18 11.34
N SER A 22 15.49 -5.45 11.15
CA SER A 22 15.60 -4.11 11.69
C SER A 22 14.73 -3.12 10.94
N VAL A 23 14.30 -2.09 11.62
CA VAL A 23 13.58 -0.96 10.99
C VAL A 23 14.45 -0.30 9.93
N PHE A 24 15.78 -0.24 10.16
CA PHE A 24 16.71 0.29 9.17
C PHE A 24 16.60 -0.46 7.85
N GLU A 25 16.55 -1.78 7.89
CA GLU A 25 16.38 -2.61 6.69
C GLU A 25 15.05 -2.32 5.99
N ALA A 26 13.97 -2.14 6.76
CA ALA A 26 12.67 -1.80 6.21
C ALA A 26 12.71 -0.45 5.47
N ILE A 27 13.31 0.57 6.08
CA ILE A 27 13.45 1.90 5.49
C ILE A 27 14.32 1.84 4.23
N ARG A 28 15.40 1.06 4.26
CA ARG A 28 16.26 0.86 3.09
C ARG A 28 15.48 0.30 1.90
N ILE A 29 14.66 -0.72 2.13
CA ILE A 29 13.82 -1.32 1.08
C ILE A 29 12.80 -0.30 0.56
N MET A 30 12.14 0.43 1.46
CA MET A 30 11.18 1.46 1.06
C MET A 30 11.82 2.52 0.18
N ALA A 31 13.03 2.96 0.53
CA ALA A 31 13.77 3.95 -0.24
C ALA A 31 14.18 3.39 -1.62
N GLU A 32 14.72 2.17 -1.66
CA GLU A 32 15.16 1.54 -2.91
C GLU A 32 13.99 1.27 -3.87
N LYS A 33 12.84 0.87 -3.34
CA LYS A 33 11.68 0.50 -4.15
C LYS A 33 10.70 1.66 -4.35
N SER A 34 10.98 2.81 -3.78
CA SER A 34 10.11 4.00 -3.85
C SER A 34 8.68 3.71 -3.38
N ILE A 35 8.58 3.03 -2.23
CA ILE A 35 7.31 2.68 -1.62
C ILE A 35 7.25 3.22 -0.18
N GLY A 36 6.05 3.49 0.32
CA GLY A 36 5.85 4.09 1.64
C GLY A 36 5.48 3.12 2.73
N ALA A 37 5.37 1.82 2.43
CA ALA A 37 5.01 0.81 3.41
C ALA A 37 5.48 -0.57 2.96
N LEU A 38 5.71 -1.45 3.95
CA LEU A 38 6.04 -2.85 3.74
C LEU A 38 5.08 -3.72 4.54
N VAL A 39 4.68 -4.82 3.97
CA VAL A 39 3.92 -5.84 4.68
C VAL A 39 4.89 -6.70 5.48
N VAL A 40 4.60 -6.88 6.77
CA VAL A 40 5.41 -7.71 7.66
C VAL A 40 4.82 -9.11 7.67
N THR A 41 5.59 -10.07 7.23
CA THR A 41 5.13 -11.47 7.14
C THR A 41 6.09 -12.42 7.82
N GLU A 42 5.53 -13.53 8.32
CA GLU A 42 6.31 -14.64 8.86
C GLU A 42 5.81 -15.90 8.16
N GLY A 43 6.61 -16.43 7.24
CA GLY A 43 6.14 -17.48 6.34
C GLY A 43 5.00 -16.93 5.45
N SER A 44 3.85 -17.59 5.46
CA SER A 44 2.65 -17.14 4.75
C SER A 44 1.73 -16.27 5.61
N ASN A 45 2.10 -16.03 6.88
CA ASN A 45 1.27 -15.29 7.82
C ASN A 45 1.49 -13.78 7.72
N LEU A 46 0.40 -13.04 7.56
CA LEU A 46 0.42 -11.59 7.64
C LEU A 46 0.51 -11.18 9.11
N MET A 47 1.62 -10.56 9.50
CA MET A 47 1.86 -10.17 10.88
C MET A 47 1.52 -8.71 11.15
N GLY A 48 1.73 -7.85 10.16
CA GLY A 48 1.50 -6.42 10.33
C GLY A 48 1.88 -5.64 9.09
N ILE A 49 1.91 -4.33 9.24
CA ILE A 49 2.37 -3.41 8.21
C ILE A 49 3.23 -2.34 8.87
N ILE A 50 4.31 -1.97 8.21
CA ILE A 50 5.20 -0.90 8.66
C ILE A 50 5.26 0.17 7.59
N SER A 51 5.11 1.44 8.00
CA SER A 51 5.11 2.58 7.08
C SER A 51 6.18 3.60 7.46
N GLU A 52 6.46 4.53 6.55
CA GLU A 52 7.34 5.67 6.83
C GLU A 52 6.80 6.48 8.00
N ARG A 53 5.48 6.57 8.16
CA ARG A 53 4.84 7.24 9.29
C ARG A 53 5.17 6.55 10.61
N ASP A 54 5.15 5.21 10.63
CA ASP A 54 5.53 4.44 11.83
C ASP A 54 6.98 4.74 12.20
N TYR A 55 7.87 4.77 11.21
CA TYR A 55 9.26 5.11 11.42
C TYR A 55 9.42 6.50 12.04
N ALA A 56 8.75 7.50 11.47
CA ALA A 56 8.85 8.86 11.96
C ALA A 56 8.33 8.99 13.40
N ARG A 57 7.17 8.42 13.68
CA ARG A 57 6.48 8.58 14.97
C ARG A 57 7.02 7.69 16.08
N LYS A 58 7.45 6.47 15.73
CA LYS A 58 7.80 5.46 16.74
C LYS A 58 9.29 5.21 16.87
N VAL A 59 10.10 5.72 15.96
CA VAL A 59 11.56 5.57 16.00
C VAL A 59 12.24 6.92 16.12
N ILE A 60 12.21 7.75 15.10
CA ILE A 60 12.90 9.05 15.07
C ILE A 60 12.44 9.96 16.21
N LEU A 61 11.13 10.17 16.34
CA LEU A 61 10.61 11.08 17.37
C LEU A 61 10.71 10.53 18.77
N GLN A 62 10.94 9.22 18.91
CA GLN A 62 11.15 8.58 20.22
C GLN A 62 12.62 8.41 20.57
N GLY A 63 13.53 8.93 19.74
CA GLY A 63 14.97 8.82 19.97
C GLY A 63 15.51 7.40 19.89
N ARG A 64 14.84 6.51 19.19
CA ARG A 64 15.25 5.10 19.04
C ARG A 64 16.17 4.92 17.86
N SER A 65 17.01 3.89 17.91
CA SER A 65 17.89 3.53 16.80
C SER A 65 17.18 2.62 15.81
N SER A 66 17.12 2.99 14.54
CA SER A 66 16.53 2.17 13.48
C SER A 66 17.27 0.84 13.31
N LYS A 67 18.56 0.81 13.57
CA LYS A 67 19.38 -0.41 13.45
C LYS A 67 19.18 -1.38 14.62
N GLN A 68 18.70 -0.87 15.76
CA GLN A 68 18.53 -1.66 16.99
C GLN A 68 17.07 -1.89 17.35
N THR A 69 16.15 -1.46 16.49
CA THR A 69 14.71 -1.65 16.67
C THR A 69 14.23 -2.63 15.60
N SER A 70 13.51 -3.67 16.02
CA SER A 70 12.93 -4.62 15.08
C SER A 70 11.61 -4.11 14.51
N CYS A 71 11.25 -4.58 13.33
CA CYS A 71 9.97 -4.24 12.70
C CYS A 71 8.79 -4.62 13.60
N ARG A 72 8.88 -5.73 14.31
CA ARG A 72 7.85 -6.20 15.25
C ARG A 72 7.49 -5.13 16.28
N GLU A 73 8.48 -4.37 16.75
CA GLU A 73 8.29 -3.39 17.83
C GLU A 73 7.49 -2.18 17.41
N ILE A 74 7.47 -1.85 16.11
CA ILE A 74 6.80 -0.62 15.63
C ILE A 74 5.70 -0.87 14.61
N MET A 75 5.57 -2.08 14.06
CA MET A 75 4.54 -2.39 13.08
C MET A 75 3.15 -2.22 13.66
N THR A 76 2.20 -1.92 12.79
CA THR A 76 0.79 -1.99 13.13
C THR A 76 0.34 -3.44 12.95
N GLY A 77 -0.02 -4.10 14.06
CA GLY A 77 -0.39 -5.52 14.04
C GLY A 77 -1.83 -5.77 13.64
N LYS A 78 -2.72 -4.80 13.86
CA LYS A 78 -4.12 -4.92 13.44
C LYS A 78 -4.26 -4.36 12.04
N VAL A 79 -4.13 -5.22 11.04
CA VAL A 79 -4.08 -4.82 9.64
C VAL A 79 -5.47 -4.88 9.02
N PHE A 80 -5.91 -3.77 8.43
CA PHE A 80 -7.07 -3.76 7.56
C PHE A 80 -6.62 -4.20 6.17
N TYR A 81 -7.38 -5.08 5.54
CA TYR A 81 -7.07 -5.60 4.22
C TYR A 81 -8.33 -5.65 3.36
N VAL A 82 -8.13 -5.82 2.06
CA VAL A 82 -9.24 -5.96 1.10
C VAL A 82 -9.03 -7.21 0.25
N THR A 83 -10.11 -7.64 -0.39
CA THR A 83 -10.06 -8.71 -1.38
C THR A 83 -9.98 -8.11 -2.78
N PRO A 84 -9.56 -8.87 -3.81
CA PRO A 84 -9.45 -8.35 -5.17
C PRO A 84 -10.76 -7.85 -5.79
N GLU A 85 -11.90 -8.29 -5.28
CA GLU A 85 -13.22 -7.90 -5.79
C GLU A 85 -13.69 -6.53 -5.30
N ARG A 86 -13.04 -5.97 -4.29
CA ARG A 86 -13.38 -4.63 -3.79
C ARG A 86 -13.08 -3.58 -4.84
N THR A 87 -13.89 -2.53 -4.85
CA THR A 87 -13.69 -1.40 -5.76
C THR A 87 -12.66 -0.42 -5.18
N LEU A 88 -12.04 0.39 -6.03
CA LEU A 88 -11.12 1.42 -5.57
C LEU A 88 -11.84 2.47 -4.71
N ASP A 89 -13.11 2.76 -5.00
CA ASP A 89 -13.92 3.67 -4.18
C ASP A 89 -14.08 3.13 -2.77
N GLU A 90 -14.32 1.82 -2.63
CA GLU A 90 -14.41 1.18 -1.31
C GLU A 90 -13.08 1.23 -0.57
N CYS A 91 -11.96 1.02 -1.29
CA CYS A 91 -10.62 1.13 -0.70
C CYS A 91 -10.34 2.54 -0.20
N MET A 92 -10.68 3.55 -0.98
CA MET A 92 -10.48 4.94 -0.60
C MET A 92 -11.32 5.31 0.62
N ALA A 93 -12.57 4.85 0.67
CA ALA A 93 -13.45 5.07 1.83
C ALA A 93 -12.85 4.43 3.09
N LEU A 94 -12.35 3.20 2.98
CA LEU A 94 -11.73 2.50 4.10
C LEU A 94 -10.45 3.21 4.58
N MET A 95 -9.59 3.59 3.64
CA MET A 95 -8.36 4.31 3.97
C MET A 95 -8.63 5.66 4.63
N THR A 96 -9.66 6.36 4.16
CA THR A 96 -10.08 7.64 4.74
C THR A 96 -10.63 7.45 6.16
N GLU A 97 -11.52 6.49 6.34
CA GLU A 97 -12.13 6.20 7.65
C GLU A 97 -11.09 5.79 8.68
N LYS A 98 -10.17 4.91 8.29
CA LYS A 98 -9.16 4.37 9.21
C LYS A 98 -7.88 5.21 9.26
N ARG A 99 -7.78 6.26 8.46
CA ARG A 99 -6.61 7.14 8.38
C ARG A 99 -5.33 6.38 8.05
N ILE A 100 -5.43 5.47 7.11
CA ILE A 100 -4.32 4.67 6.58
C ILE A 100 -4.20 4.91 5.09
N ARG A 101 -3.04 4.64 4.53
CA ARG A 101 -2.73 4.91 3.12
C ARG A 101 -2.38 3.66 2.32
N HIS A 102 -2.38 2.51 2.95
CA HIS A 102 -1.99 1.25 2.33
C HIS A 102 -2.91 0.14 2.83
N LEU A 103 -3.35 -0.71 1.90
CA LEU A 103 -4.18 -1.87 2.20
C LEU A 103 -3.57 -3.10 1.55
N PRO A 104 -3.16 -4.09 2.33
CA PRO A 104 -2.82 -5.40 1.78
C PRO A 104 -4.03 -6.01 1.09
N VAL A 105 -3.78 -6.76 0.03
CA VAL A 105 -4.81 -7.48 -0.72
C VAL A 105 -4.64 -8.96 -0.47
N ILE A 106 -5.68 -9.58 0.07
CA ILE A 106 -5.68 -11.00 0.44
C ILE A 106 -6.70 -11.74 -0.43
N GLU A 107 -6.26 -12.83 -1.04
CA GLU A 107 -7.12 -13.73 -1.81
C GLU A 107 -6.87 -15.16 -1.35
N ASN A 108 -7.94 -15.85 -0.93
CA ASN A 108 -7.86 -17.22 -0.43
C ASN A 108 -6.80 -17.40 0.65
N GLY A 109 -6.72 -16.43 1.58
CA GLY A 109 -5.76 -16.47 2.68
C GLY A 109 -4.33 -16.08 2.32
N SER A 110 -4.05 -15.74 1.07
CA SER A 110 -2.71 -15.39 0.60
C SER A 110 -2.61 -13.92 0.23
N LEU A 111 -1.47 -13.32 0.56
CA LEU A 111 -1.15 -11.94 0.17
C LEU A 111 -0.84 -11.91 -1.33
N VAL A 112 -1.65 -11.17 -2.09
CA VAL A 112 -1.51 -11.08 -3.55
C VAL A 112 -1.14 -9.69 -4.05
N GLY A 113 -1.17 -8.68 -3.18
CA GLY A 113 -0.83 -7.33 -3.59
C GLY A 113 -0.95 -6.34 -2.45
N ILE A 114 -0.71 -5.08 -2.78
CA ILE A 114 -0.92 -3.96 -1.87
C ILE A 114 -1.48 -2.80 -2.68
N VAL A 115 -2.46 -2.10 -2.12
CA VAL A 115 -3.08 -0.93 -2.73
C VAL A 115 -2.77 0.29 -1.87
N SER A 116 -2.22 1.34 -2.48
CA SER A 116 -1.98 2.61 -1.80
C SER A 116 -3.01 3.65 -2.23
N ILE A 117 -3.14 4.70 -1.41
CA ILE A 117 -3.98 5.84 -1.78
C ILE A 117 -3.48 6.47 -3.08
N GLY A 118 -2.16 6.51 -3.29
CA GLY A 118 -1.57 6.99 -4.52
C GLY A 118 -1.98 6.18 -5.75
N ASP A 119 -2.06 4.85 -5.62
CA ASP A 119 -2.52 3.98 -6.70
C ASP A 119 -3.97 4.32 -7.10
N CYS A 120 -4.83 4.55 -6.11
CA CYS A 120 -6.24 4.88 -6.34
C CYS A 120 -6.39 6.25 -7.03
N ILE A 121 -5.66 7.25 -6.55
CA ILE A 121 -5.69 8.60 -7.12
C ILE A 121 -5.21 8.56 -8.57
N LYS A 122 -4.12 7.86 -8.83
CA LYS A 122 -3.55 7.71 -10.17
C LYS A 122 -4.55 7.07 -11.14
N ALA A 123 -5.25 6.04 -10.70
CA ALA A 123 -6.27 5.36 -11.52
C ALA A 123 -7.44 6.30 -11.83
N ILE A 124 -7.89 7.10 -10.85
CA ILE A 124 -8.98 8.05 -11.03
C ILE A 124 -8.59 9.16 -12.00
N VAL A 125 -7.40 9.74 -11.84
CA VAL A 125 -6.89 10.79 -12.74
C VAL A 125 -6.79 10.28 -14.16
N SER A 126 -6.26 9.08 -14.38
CA SER A 126 -6.15 8.46 -15.70
C SER A 126 -7.53 8.29 -16.35
N LYS A 127 -8.54 7.86 -15.57
CA LYS A 127 -9.91 7.71 -16.07
C LYS A 127 -10.50 9.06 -16.48
N GLN A 128 -10.31 10.09 -15.69
CA GLN A 128 -10.80 11.44 -15.98
C GLN A 128 -10.13 12.01 -17.23
N GLU A 129 -8.84 11.83 -17.39
CA GLU A 129 -8.11 12.25 -18.58
C GLU A 129 -8.64 11.58 -19.84
N PHE A 130 -8.91 10.29 -19.77
CA PHE A 130 -9.49 9.53 -20.87
C PHE A 130 -10.87 10.09 -21.27
N ILE A 131 -11.73 10.36 -20.28
CA ILE A 131 -13.06 10.92 -20.52
C ILE A 131 -12.96 12.30 -21.18
N ILE A 132 -12.08 13.15 -20.71
CA ILE A 132 -11.85 14.48 -21.27
C ILE A 132 -11.41 14.37 -22.72
N GLU A 133 -10.48 13.49 -23.03
CA GLU A 133 -10.01 13.25 -24.39
C GLU A 133 -11.13 12.80 -25.30
N GLN A 134 -11.99 11.88 -24.84
CA GLN A 134 -13.15 11.42 -25.63
C GLN A 134 -14.14 12.55 -25.91
N LEU A 135 -14.40 13.42 -24.94
CA LEU A 135 -15.26 14.57 -25.12
C LEU A 135 -14.66 15.58 -26.09
N GLU A 136 -13.36 15.84 -26.00
CA GLU A 136 -12.68 16.74 -26.94
C GLU A 136 -12.76 16.20 -28.35
N ASN A 137 -12.55 14.92 -28.58
CA ASN A 137 -12.67 14.29 -29.89
C ASN A 137 -14.08 14.37 -30.42
N TYR A 138 -15.09 14.20 -29.60
CA TYR A 138 -16.50 14.34 -29.98
C TYR A 138 -16.81 15.76 -30.43
N ILE A 139 -16.37 16.75 -29.69
CA ILE A 139 -16.58 18.16 -30.00
C ILE A 139 -15.91 18.53 -31.31
N ARG A 140 -14.76 17.97 -31.63
CA ARG A 140 -14.03 18.21 -32.89
C ARG A 140 -14.61 17.45 -34.08
N GLY A 141 -15.66 16.66 -33.87
CA GLY A 141 -16.31 15.90 -34.93
C GLY A 141 -15.51 14.68 -35.38
N GLY A 142 -14.55 14.26 -34.56
CA GLY A 142 -13.70 13.13 -34.86
C GLY A 142 -14.05 11.86 -34.10
#